data_80e68131ce7ff724e18db5332c3477a2
#
_entry.id   80e68131ce7ff724e18db5332c3477a2
#
_cell.length_a   1.000
_cell.length_b   1.000
_cell.length_c   1.000
_cell.angle_alpha   90.00
_cell.angle_beta   90.00
_cell.angle_gamma   90.00
#
_symmetry.space_group_name_H-M   'P 1'
#
loop_
_entity.id
_entity.type
_entity.pdbx_description
1 polymer ?
#
loop_
_entity_poly.entity_id
_entity_poly.type
_entity_poly.pdbx_seq_one_letter_code
_entity_poly.pdbx_strand_id
1 'polypeptide(L)'
;MYRRAHIIVFNGWWFRKIYFDIITAKLKRGIFMELKDKLQLLRKQNGYSQEQLADKLGIARQTLSKWENGQAVPELGNLISLSNLYGITIDRIVKDDDECNISLCKNASMDINKIIEFFLVAKKNTYAAANNKVDSCRMNSHDYRYQNKNGFTYLDSYLGGECFVGEEVVWLHDIPVWSMNYVGRVIGENFSGDFLKEVLMQVPAELPFRGSEIYTKGNYHYHCKVDGEFVWFQGYEVIFYMDEKIYECYFHGGTIR
;
A
#
# COMPACT_ATOMS: atom_id res chain seq x y z
N MET A 1 -14.03 -31.71 37.93
CA MET A 1 -13.49 -32.50 36.80
C MET A 1 -13.91 -31.87 35.51
N TYR A 2 -13.18 -30.81 35.04
CA TYR A 2 -13.49 -30.05 33.83
C TYR A 2 -12.50 -30.46 32.73
N ARG A 3 -12.99 -31.08 31.68
CA ARG A 3 -12.20 -31.36 30.46
C ARG A 3 -12.11 -30.08 29.63
N ARG A 4 -10.90 -29.55 29.47
CA ARG A 4 -10.60 -28.48 28.53
C ARG A 4 -10.70 -29.01 27.11
N ALA A 5 -11.58 -28.41 26.30
CA ALA A 5 -11.58 -28.58 24.86
C ALA A 5 -10.43 -27.75 24.27
N HIS A 6 -9.43 -28.42 23.73
CA HIS A 6 -8.41 -27.75 22.89
C HIS A 6 -9.02 -27.49 21.52
N ILE A 7 -9.30 -26.22 21.23
CA ILE A 7 -9.59 -25.77 19.87
C ILE A 7 -8.23 -25.68 19.16
N ILE A 8 -8.00 -26.62 18.24
CA ILE A 8 -6.83 -26.64 17.38
C ILE A 8 -7.10 -25.62 16.25
N VAL A 9 -6.49 -24.43 16.36
CA VAL A 9 -6.41 -23.47 15.25
C VAL A 9 -5.24 -23.93 14.38
N PHE A 10 -5.51 -24.88 13.47
CA PHE A 10 -4.58 -25.25 12.41
C PHE A 10 -5.13 -24.78 11.07
N ASN A 11 -4.24 -24.18 10.25
CA ASN A 11 -4.29 -24.22 8.77
C ASN A 11 -4.48 -22.96 7.94
N GLY A 12 -4.04 -21.79 8.39
CA GLY A 12 -3.78 -20.71 7.41
C GLY A 12 -2.35 -20.79 6.81
N TRP A 13 -1.38 -21.24 7.58
CA TRP A 13 0.06 -21.16 7.23
C TRP A 13 0.56 -22.29 6.33
N TRP A 14 0.07 -23.50 6.52
CA TRP A 14 0.49 -24.69 5.75
C TRP A 14 -0.01 -24.64 4.30
N PHE A 15 -1.25 -24.20 4.07
CA PHE A 15 -1.82 -24.02 2.74
C PHE A 15 -1.16 -22.86 1.98
N ARG A 16 -0.77 -21.78 2.65
CA ARG A 16 0.01 -20.69 2.04
C ARG A 16 1.40 -21.16 1.58
N LYS A 17 2.05 -22.03 2.33
CA LYS A 17 3.37 -22.56 1.98
C LYS A 17 3.31 -23.51 0.78
N ILE A 18 2.36 -24.45 0.75
CA ILE A 18 2.16 -25.37 -0.39
C ILE A 18 1.79 -24.61 -1.66
N TYR A 19 0.95 -23.57 -1.55
CA TYR A 19 0.62 -22.70 -2.66
C TYR A 19 1.82 -21.94 -3.19
N PHE A 20 2.63 -21.39 -2.30
CA PHE A 20 3.89 -20.72 -2.63
C PHE A 20 4.87 -21.66 -3.34
N ASP A 21 4.96 -22.90 -2.89
CA ASP A 21 5.87 -23.90 -3.46
C ASP A 21 5.38 -24.42 -4.82
N ILE A 22 4.06 -24.56 -5.04
CA ILE A 22 3.48 -24.95 -6.35
C ILE A 22 3.60 -23.83 -7.37
N ILE A 23 3.34 -22.57 -6.99
CA ILE A 23 3.52 -21.42 -7.88
C ILE A 23 5.01 -21.23 -8.21
N THR A 24 5.90 -21.32 -7.22
CA THR A 24 7.36 -21.20 -7.48
C THR A 24 7.89 -22.33 -8.36
N ALA A 25 7.34 -23.53 -8.24
CA ALA A 25 7.73 -24.67 -9.10
C ALA A 25 7.19 -24.52 -10.53
N LYS A 26 5.97 -23.99 -10.73
CA LYS A 26 5.39 -23.71 -12.06
C LYS A 26 6.04 -22.48 -12.71
N LEU A 27 6.32 -21.41 -11.97
CA LEU A 27 7.01 -20.20 -12.46
C LEU A 27 8.47 -20.48 -12.89
N LYS A 28 9.18 -21.39 -12.21
CA LYS A 28 10.50 -21.84 -12.64
C LYS A 28 10.51 -22.56 -14.00
N ARG A 29 9.33 -22.99 -14.49
CA ARG A 29 9.16 -23.70 -15.77
C ARG A 29 8.48 -22.87 -16.86
N GLY A 30 8.14 -21.59 -16.63
CA GLY A 30 7.44 -20.74 -17.62
C GLY A 30 6.04 -21.30 -18.01
N ILE A 31 5.36 -22.00 -17.11
CA ILE A 31 4.05 -22.61 -17.39
C ILE A 31 2.95 -21.63 -16.96
N PHE A 32 2.24 -21.09 -17.95
CA PHE A 32 1.02 -20.29 -17.76
C PHE A 32 -0.06 -21.08 -17.00
N MET A 33 -0.77 -20.43 -16.09
CA MET A 33 -1.86 -21.06 -15.34
C MET A 33 -3.15 -20.90 -16.13
N GLU A 34 -3.71 -21.98 -16.67
CA GLU A 34 -4.97 -21.94 -17.39
C GLU A 34 -6.15 -21.52 -16.47
N LEU A 35 -7.17 -20.89 -17.04
CA LEU A 35 -8.36 -20.42 -16.31
C LEU A 35 -8.97 -21.52 -15.42
N LYS A 36 -9.02 -22.77 -15.89
CA LYS A 36 -9.51 -23.91 -15.12
C LYS A 36 -8.75 -24.12 -13.80
N ASP A 37 -7.42 -24.00 -13.84
CA ASP A 37 -6.56 -24.16 -12.67
C ASP A 37 -6.75 -23.01 -11.67
N LYS A 38 -6.95 -21.78 -12.19
CA LYS A 38 -7.26 -20.61 -11.37
C LYS A 38 -8.60 -20.73 -10.64
N LEU A 39 -9.64 -21.15 -11.34
CA LEU A 39 -10.97 -21.36 -10.76
C LEU A 39 -10.94 -22.39 -9.64
N GLN A 40 -10.29 -23.54 -9.88
CA GLN A 40 -10.12 -24.58 -8.88
C GLN A 40 -9.34 -24.08 -7.66
N LEU A 41 -8.32 -23.27 -7.91
CA LEU A 41 -7.46 -22.70 -6.88
C LEU A 41 -8.21 -21.70 -6.01
N LEU A 42 -8.92 -20.72 -6.62
CA LEU A 42 -9.73 -19.72 -5.92
C LEU A 42 -10.79 -20.40 -5.03
N ARG A 43 -11.46 -21.44 -5.54
CA ARG A 43 -12.40 -22.21 -4.74
C ARG A 43 -11.75 -22.85 -3.52
N LYS A 44 -10.62 -23.54 -3.70
CA LYS A 44 -9.91 -24.22 -2.60
C LYS A 44 -9.34 -23.22 -1.57
N GLN A 45 -8.85 -22.07 -2.02
CA GLN A 45 -8.34 -21.03 -1.13
C GLN A 45 -9.41 -20.43 -0.22
N ASN A 46 -10.65 -20.37 -0.73
CA ASN A 46 -11.80 -19.88 0.04
C ASN A 46 -12.52 -20.99 0.79
N GLY A 47 -11.97 -22.22 0.82
CA GLY A 47 -12.48 -23.33 1.62
C GLY A 47 -13.77 -23.98 1.09
N TYR A 48 -14.18 -23.70 -0.17
CA TYR A 48 -15.42 -24.23 -0.73
C TYR A 48 -15.21 -25.61 -1.40
N SER A 49 -16.14 -26.53 -1.16
CA SER A 49 -16.34 -27.69 -2.04
C SER A 49 -16.95 -27.24 -3.39
N GLN A 50 -16.90 -28.09 -4.42
CA GLN A 50 -17.57 -27.78 -5.69
C GLN A 50 -19.08 -27.57 -5.51
N GLU A 51 -19.69 -28.31 -4.61
CA GLU A 51 -21.12 -28.20 -4.30
C GLU A 51 -21.44 -26.86 -3.63
N GLN A 52 -20.70 -26.50 -2.59
CA GLN A 52 -20.88 -25.24 -1.88
C GLN A 52 -20.66 -24.01 -2.76
N LEU A 53 -19.70 -24.05 -3.67
CA LEU A 53 -19.48 -22.94 -4.61
C LEU A 53 -20.61 -22.88 -5.65
N ALA A 54 -21.03 -24.02 -6.19
CA ALA A 54 -22.12 -24.08 -7.15
C ALA A 54 -23.43 -23.53 -6.56
N ASP A 55 -23.76 -23.89 -5.33
CA ASP A 55 -24.92 -23.36 -4.59
C ASP A 55 -24.84 -21.83 -4.42
N LYS A 56 -23.67 -21.31 -4.05
CA LYS A 56 -23.46 -19.86 -3.90
C LYS A 56 -23.60 -19.08 -5.21
N LEU A 57 -23.25 -19.70 -6.31
CA LEU A 57 -23.37 -19.10 -7.66
C LEU A 57 -24.73 -19.36 -8.32
N GLY A 58 -25.60 -20.18 -7.70
CA GLY A 58 -26.89 -20.55 -8.28
C GLY A 58 -26.77 -21.40 -9.55
N ILE A 59 -25.73 -22.24 -9.67
CA ILE A 59 -25.46 -23.10 -10.83
C ILE A 59 -25.41 -24.59 -10.44
N ALA A 60 -25.53 -25.46 -11.41
CA ALA A 60 -25.37 -26.90 -11.17
C ALA A 60 -23.89 -27.23 -10.87
N ARG A 61 -23.61 -28.13 -9.91
CA ARG A 61 -22.27 -28.64 -9.61
C ARG A 61 -21.53 -29.13 -10.87
N GLN A 62 -22.25 -29.76 -11.78
CA GLN A 62 -21.69 -30.24 -13.05
C GLN A 62 -21.15 -29.10 -13.93
N THR A 63 -21.78 -27.94 -13.92
CA THR A 63 -21.33 -26.74 -14.65
C THR A 63 -19.99 -26.25 -14.09
N LEU A 64 -19.88 -26.14 -12.77
CA LEU A 64 -18.64 -25.78 -12.10
C LEU A 64 -17.52 -26.80 -12.39
N SER A 65 -17.86 -28.10 -12.34
CA SER A 65 -16.89 -29.16 -12.66
C SER A 65 -16.37 -29.06 -14.09
N LYS A 66 -17.22 -28.70 -15.07
CA LYS A 66 -16.78 -28.46 -16.46
C LYS A 66 -15.81 -27.30 -16.57
N TRP A 67 -16.04 -26.23 -15.83
CA TRP A 67 -15.11 -25.07 -15.81
C TRP A 67 -13.75 -25.45 -15.23
N GLU A 68 -13.73 -26.17 -14.10
CA GLU A 68 -12.48 -26.60 -13.43
C GLU A 68 -11.72 -27.70 -14.18
N ASN A 69 -12.38 -28.39 -15.11
CA ASN A 69 -11.75 -29.40 -16.00
C ASN A 69 -11.41 -28.83 -17.39
N GLY A 70 -11.72 -27.54 -17.64
CA GLY A 70 -11.46 -26.90 -18.93
C GLY A 70 -12.38 -27.34 -20.06
N GLN A 71 -13.52 -28.02 -19.75
CA GLN A 71 -14.51 -28.45 -20.73
C GLN A 71 -15.50 -27.35 -21.13
N ALA A 72 -15.56 -26.27 -20.32
CA ALA A 72 -16.36 -25.08 -20.57
C ALA A 72 -15.71 -23.87 -19.90
N VAL A 73 -16.11 -22.68 -20.35
CA VAL A 73 -15.67 -21.39 -19.76
C VAL A 73 -16.90 -20.74 -19.10
N PRO A 74 -16.75 -20.09 -17.94
CA PRO A 74 -17.83 -19.32 -17.33
C PRO A 74 -18.29 -18.19 -18.26
N GLU A 75 -19.59 -17.99 -18.37
CA GLU A 75 -20.17 -16.81 -19.01
C GLU A 75 -19.92 -15.55 -18.20
N LEU A 76 -20.03 -14.37 -18.83
CA LEU A 76 -19.74 -13.08 -18.20
C LEU A 76 -20.51 -12.88 -16.88
N GLY A 77 -21.78 -13.26 -16.81
CA GLY A 77 -22.58 -13.17 -15.58
C GLY A 77 -22.01 -14.00 -14.43
N ASN A 78 -21.47 -15.18 -14.72
CA ASN A 78 -20.82 -16.04 -13.75
C ASN A 78 -19.45 -15.51 -13.32
N LEU A 79 -18.72 -14.88 -14.24
CA LEU A 79 -17.44 -14.20 -13.91
C LEU A 79 -17.67 -13.00 -13.00
N ILE A 80 -18.75 -12.22 -13.21
CA ILE A 80 -19.16 -11.13 -12.31
C ILE A 80 -19.50 -11.69 -10.92
N SER A 81 -20.26 -12.78 -10.85
CA SER A 81 -20.62 -13.43 -9.58
C SER A 81 -19.40 -13.96 -8.83
N LEU A 82 -18.45 -14.56 -9.53
CA LEU A 82 -17.17 -15.02 -8.96
C LEU A 82 -16.32 -13.84 -8.47
N SER A 83 -16.25 -12.75 -9.26
CA SER A 83 -15.56 -11.51 -8.92
C SER A 83 -16.10 -10.92 -7.60
N ASN A 84 -17.43 -10.81 -7.49
CA ASN A 84 -18.08 -10.31 -6.28
C ASN A 84 -17.88 -11.25 -5.07
N LEU A 85 -17.99 -12.56 -5.28
CA LEU A 85 -17.84 -13.56 -4.22
C LEU A 85 -16.42 -13.58 -3.63
N TYR A 86 -15.41 -13.44 -4.47
CA TYR A 86 -14.01 -13.50 -4.07
C TYR A 86 -13.38 -12.14 -3.78
N GLY A 87 -14.07 -11.03 -4.09
CA GLY A 87 -13.54 -9.67 -3.91
C GLY A 87 -12.34 -9.35 -4.81
N ILE A 88 -12.29 -9.94 -6.02
CA ILE A 88 -11.22 -9.74 -7.00
C ILE A 88 -11.80 -9.35 -8.37
N THR A 89 -11.04 -8.61 -9.17
CA THR A 89 -11.51 -8.19 -10.50
C THR A 89 -11.65 -9.36 -11.48
N ILE A 90 -12.53 -9.24 -12.48
CA ILE A 90 -12.68 -10.24 -13.56
C ILE A 90 -11.35 -10.41 -14.29
N ASP A 91 -10.62 -9.33 -14.54
CA ASP A 91 -9.28 -9.36 -15.15
C ASP A 91 -8.35 -10.31 -14.41
N ARG A 92 -8.38 -10.28 -13.10
CA ARG A 92 -7.58 -11.15 -12.23
C ARG A 92 -8.00 -12.63 -12.29
N ILE A 93 -9.28 -12.89 -12.58
CA ILE A 93 -9.77 -14.25 -12.80
C ILE A 93 -9.33 -14.77 -14.17
N VAL A 94 -9.40 -13.94 -15.22
CA VAL A 94 -9.31 -14.37 -16.63
C VAL A 94 -7.91 -14.26 -17.21
N LYS A 95 -7.19 -13.16 -16.91
CA LYS A 95 -5.84 -12.93 -17.44
C LYS A 95 -4.81 -13.68 -16.62
N ASP A 96 -3.82 -14.23 -17.30
CA ASP A 96 -2.62 -14.68 -16.60
C ASP A 96 -1.92 -13.45 -16.01
N ASP A 97 -1.66 -13.51 -14.70
CA ASP A 97 -0.99 -12.42 -13.96
C ASP A 97 0.46 -12.16 -14.45
N ASP A 98 0.84 -12.71 -15.61
CA ASP A 98 2.21 -12.65 -16.12
C ASP A 98 2.59 -11.30 -16.75
N GLU A 99 1.64 -10.41 -17.05
CA GLU A 99 2.02 -9.09 -17.56
C GLU A 99 1.83 -7.94 -16.57
N CYS A 100 1.13 -8.13 -15.47
CA CYS A 100 0.83 -6.98 -14.60
C CYS A 100 1.23 -7.08 -13.12
N ASN A 101 1.39 -8.26 -12.47
CA ASN A 101 1.54 -8.22 -11.00
C ASN A 101 2.41 -9.30 -10.32
N ILE A 102 2.74 -10.44 -10.92
CA ILE A 102 3.61 -11.42 -10.25
C ILE A 102 5.07 -11.17 -10.61
N SER A 103 5.36 -10.65 -11.76
CA SER A 103 6.70 -10.17 -12.15
C SER A 103 7.12 -8.94 -11.34
N LEU A 104 6.17 -8.07 -10.97
CA LEU A 104 6.44 -6.91 -10.10
C LEU A 104 6.61 -7.31 -8.62
N CYS A 105 5.96 -8.39 -8.14
CA CYS A 105 6.09 -8.82 -6.75
C CYS A 105 7.16 -9.89 -6.50
N LYS A 106 7.73 -10.55 -7.51
CA LYS A 106 8.68 -11.66 -7.33
C LYS A 106 10.03 -11.54 -7.99
N ASN A 107 10.21 -10.63 -8.97
CA ASN A 107 11.52 -10.38 -9.61
C ASN A 107 11.90 -8.91 -9.68
N ALA A 108 11.04 -8.00 -9.31
CA ALA A 108 11.49 -6.77 -8.75
C ALA A 108 11.60 -7.05 -7.23
N SER A 109 12.78 -7.30 -6.70
CA SER A 109 13.15 -6.58 -5.50
C SER A 109 12.54 -5.20 -5.74
N MET A 110 11.46 -4.87 -5.01
CA MET A 110 10.78 -3.57 -5.12
C MET A 110 11.91 -2.56 -5.09
N ASP A 111 12.18 -1.92 -6.23
CA ASP A 111 13.36 -1.07 -6.38
C ASP A 111 13.12 0.15 -5.50
N ILE A 112 13.53 0.00 -4.25
CA ILE A 112 13.36 1.01 -3.20
C ILE A 112 13.91 2.34 -3.67
N ASN A 113 14.97 2.34 -4.49
CA ASN A 113 15.55 3.55 -5.03
C ASN A 113 14.58 4.27 -5.97
N LYS A 114 13.83 3.53 -6.81
CA LYS A 114 12.79 4.14 -7.68
C LYS A 114 11.64 4.71 -6.89
N ILE A 115 11.25 4.07 -5.77
CA ILE A 115 10.23 4.62 -4.87
C ILE A 115 10.73 5.90 -4.23
N ILE A 116 11.97 5.92 -3.71
CA ILE A 116 12.59 7.11 -3.13
C ILE A 116 12.70 8.24 -4.15
N GLU A 117 13.20 7.97 -5.36
CA GLU A 117 13.30 8.97 -6.43
C GLU A 117 11.93 9.58 -6.76
N PHE A 118 10.91 8.74 -6.94
CA PHE A 118 9.56 9.21 -7.20
C PHE A 118 8.99 10.01 -6.02
N PHE A 119 9.14 9.51 -4.79
CA PHE A 119 8.66 10.14 -3.57
C PHE A 119 9.25 11.54 -3.38
N LEU A 120 10.56 11.71 -3.58
CA LEU A 120 11.23 13.01 -3.48
C LEU A 120 10.71 14.01 -4.52
N VAL A 121 10.45 13.57 -5.74
CA VAL A 121 9.83 14.41 -6.79
C VAL A 121 8.40 14.77 -6.39
N ALA A 122 7.61 13.82 -5.92
CA ALA A 122 6.23 14.03 -5.52
C ALA A 122 6.09 15.03 -4.37
N LYS A 123 6.90 14.92 -3.31
CA LYS A 123 6.91 15.86 -2.19
C LYS A 123 7.20 17.29 -2.64
N LYS A 124 8.17 17.47 -3.52
CA LYS A 124 8.54 18.79 -4.07
C LYS A 124 7.47 19.38 -4.98
N ASN A 125 6.50 18.60 -5.45
CA ASN A 125 5.41 19.03 -6.33
C ASN A 125 4.04 19.07 -5.64
N THR A 126 3.94 18.80 -4.34
CA THR A 126 2.68 18.75 -3.58
C THR A 126 2.63 19.78 -2.46
N TYR A 127 2.46 19.37 -1.20
CA TYR A 127 2.27 20.25 -0.05
C TYR A 127 3.38 21.29 0.08
N ALA A 128 4.65 20.89 -0.03
CA ALA A 128 5.79 21.78 0.13
C ALA A 128 5.79 22.93 -0.92
N ALA A 129 5.34 22.65 -2.13
CA ALA A 129 5.19 23.64 -3.19
C ALA A 129 3.81 24.34 -3.19
N ALA A 130 2.91 24.00 -2.26
CA ALA A 130 1.51 24.43 -2.25
C ALA A 130 0.79 24.17 -3.59
N ASN A 131 1.11 23.07 -4.25
CA ASN A 131 0.64 22.71 -5.59
C ASN A 131 -0.03 21.33 -5.59
N ASN A 132 -0.75 21.01 -6.69
CA ASN A 132 -1.42 19.72 -6.87
C ASN A 132 -2.42 19.33 -5.76
N LYS A 133 -3.09 20.32 -5.18
CA LYS A 133 -4.22 20.12 -4.28
C LYS A 133 -5.39 19.50 -5.06
N VAL A 134 -6.01 18.48 -4.49
CA VAL A 134 -7.17 17.78 -5.06
C VAL A 134 -8.37 17.85 -4.13
N ASP A 135 -9.53 17.36 -4.59
CA ASP A 135 -10.72 17.25 -3.75
C ASP A 135 -10.46 16.32 -2.58
N SER A 136 -11.05 16.65 -1.42
CA SER A 136 -10.85 15.90 -0.19
C SER A 136 -11.35 14.46 -0.31
N CYS A 137 -10.47 13.48 -0.09
CA CYS A 137 -10.82 12.07 -0.07
C CYS A 137 -11.50 11.65 1.25
N ARG A 138 -11.32 12.45 2.32
CA ARG A 138 -11.97 12.29 3.63
C ARG A 138 -12.65 13.60 4.02
N MET A 139 -13.68 13.53 4.87
CA MET A 139 -14.39 14.72 5.34
C MET A 139 -13.40 15.73 5.95
N ASN A 140 -13.36 16.95 5.38
CA ASN A 140 -12.49 18.06 5.78
C ASN A 140 -10.97 17.75 5.72
N SER A 141 -10.53 16.78 4.92
CA SER A 141 -9.10 16.58 4.69
C SER A 141 -8.52 17.59 3.70
N HIS A 142 -7.22 17.80 3.81
CA HIS A 142 -6.41 18.52 2.83
C HIS A 142 -5.57 17.50 2.08
N ASP A 143 -5.82 17.37 0.77
CA ASP A 143 -5.25 16.31 -0.04
C ASP A 143 -4.42 16.88 -1.18
N TYR A 144 -3.23 16.32 -1.38
CA TYR A 144 -2.30 16.67 -2.45
C TYR A 144 -1.89 15.41 -3.18
N ARG A 145 -2.06 15.40 -4.52
CA ARG A 145 -1.82 14.20 -5.33
C ARG A 145 -0.82 14.49 -6.44
N TYR A 146 0.12 13.56 -6.65
CA TYR A 146 1.07 13.59 -7.76
C TYR A 146 1.13 12.23 -8.45
N GLN A 147 1.19 12.23 -9.78
CA GLN A 147 1.29 11.01 -10.59
C GLN A 147 2.36 11.18 -11.68
N ASN A 148 3.01 10.09 -12.04
CA ASN A 148 3.92 10.06 -13.18
C ASN A 148 3.47 9.05 -14.25
N LYS A 149 4.13 9.07 -15.41
CA LYS A 149 3.83 8.17 -16.53
C LYS A 149 4.26 6.71 -16.28
N ASN A 150 5.04 6.45 -15.24
CA ASN A 150 5.57 5.12 -14.90
C ASN A 150 4.63 4.35 -13.93
N GLY A 151 3.41 4.84 -13.72
CA GLY A 151 2.40 4.18 -12.89
C GLY A 151 2.53 4.47 -11.40
N PHE A 152 3.43 5.37 -10.98
CA PHE A 152 3.50 5.81 -9.60
C PHE A 152 2.47 6.89 -9.31
N THR A 153 1.79 6.77 -8.16
CA THR A 153 0.89 7.75 -7.57
C THR A 153 1.34 8.05 -6.15
N TYR A 154 1.32 9.31 -5.76
CA TYR A 154 1.55 9.78 -4.39
C TYR A 154 0.33 10.56 -3.91
N LEU A 155 -0.03 10.37 -2.66
CA LEU A 155 -1.03 11.16 -1.94
C LEU A 155 -0.44 11.58 -0.59
N ASP A 156 -0.56 12.86 -0.27
CA ASP A 156 -0.41 13.42 1.07
C ASP A 156 -1.78 13.92 1.51
N SER A 157 -2.31 13.35 2.58
CA SER A 157 -3.66 13.62 3.09
C SER A 157 -3.62 13.87 4.58
N TYR A 158 -4.08 15.04 5.03
CA TYR A 158 -4.10 15.38 6.44
C TYR A 158 -5.38 16.08 6.90
N LEU A 159 -5.62 16.01 8.19
CA LEU A 159 -6.70 16.66 8.92
C LEU A 159 -6.11 17.61 9.96
N GLY A 160 -6.82 18.70 10.23
CA GLY A 160 -6.47 19.67 11.26
C GLY A 160 -5.65 20.85 10.76
N GLY A 161 -5.12 21.64 11.69
CA GLY A 161 -4.36 22.86 11.44
C GLY A 161 -3.21 23.01 12.44
N GLU A 162 -3.46 23.66 13.59
CA GLU A 162 -2.44 23.75 14.67
C GLU A 162 -2.12 22.39 15.27
N CYS A 163 -3.10 21.52 15.46
CA CYS A 163 -2.91 20.09 15.72
C CYS A 163 -3.37 19.35 14.48
N PHE A 164 -2.53 18.47 13.94
CA PHE A 164 -2.80 17.78 12.68
C PHE A 164 -2.35 16.32 12.74
N VAL A 165 -3.00 15.52 11.90
CA VAL A 165 -2.66 14.12 11.66
C VAL A 165 -2.83 13.81 10.18
N GLY A 166 -1.92 13.04 9.62
CA GLY A 166 -1.99 12.70 8.21
C GLY A 166 -1.20 11.48 7.82
N GLU A 167 -1.21 11.23 6.53
CA GLU A 167 -0.49 10.13 5.91
C GLU A 167 0.03 10.52 4.53
N GLU A 168 1.19 10.01 4.20
CA GLU A 168 1.75 10.02 2.86
C GLU A 168 1.76 8.58 2.34
N VAL A 169 1.27 8.34 1.13
CA VAL A 169 1.21 6.99 0.54
C VAL A 169 1.72 7.02 -0.89
N VAL A 170 2.48 6.00 -1.25
CA VAL A 170 2.94 5.74 -2.62
C VAL A 170 2.32 4.46 -3.13
N TRP A 171 1.69 4.54 -4.30
CA TRP A 171 1.22 3.39 -5.08
C TRP A 171 2.07 3.20 -6.32
N LEU A 172 2.22 1.96 -6.74
CA LEU A 172 2.71 1.58 -8.06
C LEU A 172 1.63 0.73 -8.75
N HIS A 173 1.09 1.23 -9.87
CA HIS A 173 -0.03 0.59 -10.58
C HIS A 173 -1.21 0.27 -9.65
N ASP A 174 -1.63 1.27 -8.84
CA ASP A 174 -2.74 1.20 -7.87
C ASP A 174 -2.50 0.24 -6.68
N ILE A 175 -1.30 -0.35 -6.55
CA ILE A 175 -0.90 -1.17 -5.42
C ILE A 175 -0.11 -0.30 -4.44
N PRO A 176 -0.53 -0.18 -3.16
CA PRO A 176 0.25 0.57 -2.19
C PRO A 176 1.58 -0.14 -1.92
N VAL A 177 2.68 0.61 -2.03
CA VAL A 177 4.04 0.07 -1.89
C VAL A 177 4.81 0.68 -0.72
N TRP A 178 4.41 1.87 -0.27
CA TRP A 178 5.03 2.56 0.85
C TRP A 178 4.06 3.55 1.48
N SER A 179 4.17 3.74 2.81
CA SER A 179 3.36 4.71 3.54
C SER A 179 4.09 5.26 4.75
N MET A 180 3.78 6.51 5.10
CA MET A 180 4.19 7.18 6.33
C MET A 180 2.98 7.85 6.97
N ASN A 181 2.76 7.59 8.26
CA ASN A 181 1.80 8.35 9.07
C ASN A 181 2.54 9.41 9.88
N TYR A 182 1.87 10.53 10.14
CA TYR A 182 2.44 11.60 10.95
C TYR A 182 1.38 12.26 11.82
N VAL A 183 1.80 12.76 12.97
CA VAL A 183 1.00 13.57 13.88
C VAL A 183 1.87 14.69 14.44
N GLY A 184 1.36 15.91 14.41
CA GLY A 184 2.13 17.06 14.86
C GLY A 184 1.26 18.16 15.43
N ARG A 185 1.92 19.15 16.00
CA ARG A 185 1.26 20.34 16.55
C ARG A 185 2.18 21.56 16.55
N VAL A 186 1.55 22.70 16.43
CA VAL A 186 2.12 24.02 16.74
C VAL A 186 2.02 24.22 18.27
N ILE A 187 3.08 24.69 18.88
CA ILE A 187 3.18 24.85 20.33
C ILE A 187 3.31 26.34 20.72
N GLY A 188 4.06 27.11 19.92
CA GLY A 188 4.38 28.51 20.18
C GLY A 188 3.84 29.49 19.14
N GLU A 189 3.78 30.76 19.51
CA GLU A 189 3.20 31.83 18.68
C GLU A 189 4.00 32.16 17.41
N ASN A 190 5.29 31.91 17.38
CA ASN A 190 6.17 32.28 16.25
C ASN A 190 6.27 31.20 15.17
N PHE A 191 5.31 30.28 15.08
CA PHE A 191 5.32 29.26 14.05
C PHE A 191 5.16 29.86 12.65
N SER A 192 5.98 29.40 11.71
CA SER A 192 5.88 29.78 10.29
C SER A 192 5.68 28.55 9.41
N GLY A 193 4.50 28.43 8.81
CA GLY A 193 4.20 27.40 7.81
C GLY A 193 5.07 27.49 6.57
N ASP A 194 5.50 28.71 6.19
CA ASP A 194 6.38 28.92 5.04
C ASP A 194 7.81 28.41 5.32
N PHE A 195 8.29 28.60 6.54
CA PHE A 195 9.57 28.01 6.97
C PHE A 195 9.51 26.46 6.93
N LEU A 196 8.43 25.86 7.46
CA LEU A 196 8.25 24.40 7.39
C LEU A 196 8.21 23.90 5.95
N LYS A 197 7.47 24.55 5.04
CA LYS A 197 7.45 24.20 3.62
C LYS A 197 8.84 24.29 2.98
N GLU A 198 9.57 25.34 3.28
CA GLU A 198 10.94 25.51 2.78
C GLU A 198 11.87 24.37 3.22
N VAL A 199 11.75 23.94 4.47
CA VAL A 199 12.49 22.77 4.99
C VAL A 199 12.11 21.49 4.26
N LEU A 200 10.80 21.25 4.08
CA LEU A 200 10.29 20.05 3.41
C LEU A 200 10.67 20.01 1.92
N MET A 201 10.82 21.16 1.26
CA MET A 201 11.34 21.25 -0.11
C MET A 201 12.79 20.79 -0.25
N GLN A 202 13.55 20.81 0.83
CA GLN A 202 14.97 20.45 0.86
C GLN A 202 15.21 19.00 1.33
N VAL A 203 14.17 18.17 1.37
CA VAL A 203 14.30 16.76 1.73
C VAL A 203 15.42 16.10 0.91
N PRO A 204 16.48 15.55 1.57
CA PRO A 204 17.61 14.97 0.88
C PRO A 204 17.34 13.50 0.50
N ALA A 205 18.07 13.00 -0.49
CA ALA A 205 17.94 11.62 -0.94
C ALA A 205 18.40 10.61 0.10
N GLU A 206 19.36 10.98 0.92
CA GLU A 206 19.94 10.16 1.98
C GLU A 206 19.01 10.05 3.20
N LEU A 207 18.09 11.02 3.38
CA LEU A 207 17.11 11.05 4.46
C LEU A 207 15.72 11.34 3.87
N PRO A 208 15.13 10.42 3.06
CA PRO A 208 13.96 10.69 2.25
C PRO A 208 12.65 10.57 3.07
N PHE A 209 12.49 11.39 4.11
CA PHE A 209 11.32 11.34 4.98
C PHE A 209 10.62 12.70 5.07
N ARG A 210 11.13 13.59 5.91
CA ARG A 210 10.57 14.93 6.13
C ARG A 210 11.51 16.00 5.58
N GLY A 211 12.26 16.70 6.39
CA GLY A 211 13.29 17.64 5.98
C GLY A 211 14.71 17.09 6.13
N SER A 212 15.69 17.96 5.97
CA SER A 212 17.10 17.65 6.33
C SER A 212 17.25 17.41 7.83
N GLU A 213 18.33 16.76 8.23
CA GLU A 213 18.60 16.52 9.66
C GLU A 213 18.62 17.82 10.48
N ILE A 214 19.24 18.87 9.94
CA ILE A 214 19.31 20.22 10.52
C ILE A 214 19.11 21.25 9.42
N TYR A 215 18.26 22.26 9.70
CA TYR A 215 18.10 23.42 8.84
C TYR A 215 17.91 24.68 9.68
N THR A 216 18.63 25.75 9.33
CA THR A 216 18.56 27.02 10.06
C THR A 216 18.36 28.19 9.11
N LYS A 217 17.44 29.10 9.47
CA LYS A 217 17.21 30.36 8.74
C LYS A 217 16.75 31.45 9.71
N GLY A 218 17.55 32.49 9.86
CA GLY A 218 17.30 33.55 10.84
C GLY A 218 17.23 32.96 12.26
N ASN A 219 16.14 33.19 12.97
CA ASN A 219 15.90 32.71 14.32
C ASN A 219 15.28 31.30 14.37
N TYR A 220 14.99 30.69 13.21
CA TYR A 220 14.39 29.35 13.13
C TYR A 220 15.46 28.27 13.04
N HIS A 221 15.30 27.22 13.86
CA HIS A 221 16.14 26.03 13.88
C HIS A 221 15.26 24.80 13.76
N TYR A 222 15.42 24.07 12.69
CA TYR A 222 14.73 22.79 12.45
C TYR A 222 15.68 21.64 12.72
N HIS A 223 15.17 20.60 13.39
CA HIS A 223 15.85 19.34 13.61
C HIS A 223 14.94 18.20 13.27
N CYS A 224 15.47 17.20 12.57
CA CYS A 224 14.79 15.95 12.26
C CYS A 224 15.68 14.77 12.63
N LYS A 225 15.14 13.83 13.37
CA LYS A 225 15.82 12.58 13.71
C LYS A 225 14.99 11.41 13.25
N VAL A 226 15.61 10.47 12.56
CA VAL A 226 14.99 9.23 12.09
C VAL A 226 15.76 8.04 12.66
N ASP A 227 15.02 7.04 13.07
CA ASP A 227 15.51 5.73 13.49
C ASP A 227 14.95 4.68 12.54
N GLY A 228 15.82 3.83 11.99
CA GLY A 228 15.46 2.84 10.97
C GLY A 228 15.80 3.27 9.53
N GLU A 229 15.29 2.50 8.59
CA GLU A 229 15.53 2.66 7.15
C GLU A 229 14.21 2.91 6.40
N PHE A 230 14.27 3.28 5.13
CA PHE A 230 13.08 3.57 4.32
C PHE A 230 12.05 2.43 4.29
N VAL A 231 12.47 1.21 4.54
CA VAL A 231 11.60 0.02 4.61
C VAL A 231 10.84 -0.11 5.94
N TRP A 232 11.38 0.47 7.03
CA TRP A 232 10.75 0.53 8.35
C TRP A 232 11.46 1.58 9.20
N PHE A 233 10.74 2.60 9.58
CA PHE A 233 11.31 3.75 10.31
C PHE A 233 10.31 4.37 11.27
N GLN A 234 10.86 5.15 12.18
CA GLN A 234 10.16 6.13 12.99
C GLN A 234 11.01 7.39 13.08
N GLY A 235 10.38 8.52 13.27
CA GLY A 235 11.11 9.78 13.34
C GLY A 235 10.36 10.86 14.10
N TYR A 236 11.08 11.91 14.32
CA TYR A 236 10.63 13.07 15.06
C TYR A 236 11.26 14.33 14.48
N GLU A 237 10.46 15.37 14.26
CA GLU A 237 10.94 16.68 13.83
C GLU A 237 10.45 17.78 14.76
N VAL A 238 11.25 18.80 14.93
CA VAL A 238 10.96 19.98 15.75
C VAL A 238 11.43 21.26 15.07
N ILE A 239 10.74 22.34 15.39
CA ILE A 239 11.18 23.70 15.06
C ILE A 239 11.31 24.47 16.37
N PHE A 240 12.45 25.14 16.52
CA PHE A 240 12.69 26.16 17.53
C PHE A 240 12.70 27.53 16.88
N TYR A 241 12.14 28.53 17.58
CA TYR A 241 12.35 29.93 17.30
C TYR A 241 13.20 30.51 18.41
N MET A 242 14.41 30.95 18.10
CA MET A 242 15.46 31.16 19.12
C MET A 242 15.65 29.89 19.96
N ASP A 243 15.42 29.93 21.26
CA ASP A 243 15.57 28.79 22.17
C ASP A 243 14.23 28.14 22.56
N GLU A 244 13.10 28.63 22.02
CA GLU A 244 11.75 28.13 22.33
C GLU A 244 11.28 27.11 21.28
N LYS A 245 10.86 25.93 21.74
CA LYS A 245 10.25 24.93 20.86
C LYS A 245 8.83 25.36 20.50
N ILE A 246 8.60 25.58 19.19
CA ILE A 246 7.32 26.11 18.64
C ILE A 246 6.53 25.11 17.82
N TYR A 247 7.14 23.99 17.44
CA TYR A 247 6.51 22.94 16.62
C TYR A 247 7.15 21.60 16.89
N GLU A 248 6.34 20.55 16.83
CA GLU A 248 6.81 19.16 16.84
C GLU A 248 5.93 18.26 15.98
N CYS A 249 6.53 17.23 15.38
CA CYS A 249 5.83 16.22 14.63
C CYS A 249 6.53 14.87 14.79
N TYR A 250 5.73 13.83 15.03
CA TYR A 250 6.16 12.43 15.06
C TYR A 250 5.68 11.74 13.81
N PHE A 251 6.51 10.86 13.26
CA PHE A 251 6.16 10.13 12.06
C PHE A 251 6.76 8.72 12.08
N HIS A 252 6.11 7.80 11.40
CA HIS A 252 6.56 6.42 11.24
C HIS A 252 5.99 5.81 9.98
N GLY A 253 6.63 4.79 9.44
CA GLY A 253 6.17 4.16 8.21
C GLY A 253 7.09 3.07 7.71
N GLY A 254 6.91 2.75 6.43
CA GLY A 254 7.72 1.77 5.75
C GLY A 254 7.07 1.20 4.50
N THR A 255 7.65 0.13 3.97
CA THR A 255 7.13 -0.57 2.80
C THR A 255 5.89 -1.39 3.13
N ILE A 256 4.93 -1.39 2.21
CA ILE A 256 3.70 -2.19 2.26
C ILE A 256 3.88 -3.42 1.36
N ARG A 257 3.45 -4.59 1.85
CA ARG A 257 3.57 -5.87 1.13
C ARG A 257 2.26 -6.66 1.20
#